data_eaaa649a552c6327335ead14004c2153
#
_entry.id   eaaa649a552c6327335ead14004c2153
#
_cell.length_a   1.000
_cell.length_b   1.000
_cell.length_c   1.000
_cell.angle_alpha   90.00
_cell.angle_beta   90.00
_cell.angle_gamma   90.00
#
_symmetry.space_group_name_H-M   'P 1'
#
loop_
_entity.id
_entity.type
_entity.pdbx_description
1 polymer ?
#
loop_
_entity_poly.entity_id
_entity_poly.type
_entity_poly.pdbx_seq_one_letter_code
_entity_poly.pdbx_strand_id
1 'polypeptide(L)'
;MSLNFLHLHPYTPELMNPTNYPCIYSMFCSNYIYFFILCSSDSCANVKIEDCYIVSGDDCIAVKSGWDQYGIQYGVPTRDIVIRRLTCISPDSAVIALGSEMSGGIKNVRAEDITAINSQSGVRIKTGVGRGGYVQDIYARKMTMKTMKYVFWMTSDYGSHPDDEWDRKAIPKIENINYREVVAENVTYSARLDGIAGDKFTGICISDVTIRLTQKPKQLQWNCTNVEGVTSQVTPQSCDLLPPSKGPLQCTFPENQLPIEAVKLKTCSYTASKKMM
;
A
#
# COMPACT_ATOMS: atom_id res chain seq x y z
N MET A 1 -16.20 -28.12 10.42
CA MET A 1 -14.73 -27.94 10.37
C MET A 1 -14.44 -26.53 10.84
N SER A 2 -13.95 -26.40 12.05
CA SER A 2 -13.76 -25.12 12.73
C SER A 2 -12.43 -24.51 12.28
N LEU A 3 -12.47 -23.36 11.60
CA LEU A 3 -11.28 -22.61 11.20
C LEU A 3 -10.94 -21.64 12.35
N ASN A 4 -9.83 -21.91 13.01
CA ASN A 4 -9.26 -20.99 13.97
C ASN A 4 -8.72 -19.76 13.25
N PHE A 5 -9.36 -18.62 13.45
CA PHE A 5 -8.81 -17.30 13.16
C PHE A 5 -7.60 -17.07 14.06
N LEU A 6 -6.41 -16.94 13.49
CA LEU A 6 -5.28 -16.35 14.18
C LEU A 6 -5.49 -14.83 14.26
N HIS A 7 -6.37 -14.43 15.15
CA HIS A 7 -6.34 -13.09 15.70
C HIS A 7 -5.16 -13.02 16.68
N LEU A 8 -4.07 -12.42 16.25
CA LEU A 8 -3.06 -11.96 17.20
C LEU A 8 -3.55 -10.64 17.80
N HIS A 9 -4.45 -10.74 18.78
CA HIS A 9 -4.58 -9.82 19.89
C HIS A 9 -4.15 -10.57 21.14
N PRO A 10 -3.37 -9.98 22.02
CA PRO A 10 -3.94 -9.05 22.96
C PRO A 10 -3.01 -7.87 23.31
N TYR A 11 -3.57 -6.72 23.41
CA TYR A 11 -3.04 -5.63 24.20
C TYR A 11 -3.04 -6.06 25.68
N THR A 12 -1.90 -6.44 26.19
CA THR A 12 -1.60 -6.37 27.63
C THR A 12 -0.46 -5.39 27.79
N PRO A 13 -0.65 -4.27 28.51
CA PRO A 13 0.32 -3.16 28.60
C PRO A 13 1.67 -3.52 29.26
N GLU A 14 1.81 -4.69 29.86
CA GLU A 14 2.95 -5.00 30.73
C GLU A 14 4.13 -5.74 30.08
N LEU A 15 4.07 -6.08 28.77
CA LEU A 15 5.11 -6.92 28.14
C LEU A 15 5.81 -6.31 26.91
N MET A 16 5.63 -5.03 26.61
CA MET A 16 6.24 -4.45 25.43
C MET A 16 7.42 -3.55 25.77
N ASN A 17 8.60 -4.15 25.76
CA ASN A 17 9.84 -3.41 25.60
C ASN A 17 10.02 -3.18 24.08
N PRO A 18 9.91 -1.94 23.55
CA PRO A 18 9.89 -1.66 22.11
C PRO A 18 11.21 -1.93 21.38
N THR A 19 12.24 -2.36 22.07
CA THR A 19 13.58 -2.56 21.51
C THR A 19 13.88 -3.97 21.00
N ASN A 20 13.04 -4.99 21.25
CA ASN A 20 13.48 -6.37 21.09
C ASN A 20 12.71 -7.30 20.16
N TYR A 21 11.63 -6.88 19.49
CA TYR A 21 10.98 -7.75 18.51
C TYR A 21 10.57 -7.00 17.24
N PRO A 22 11.49 -6.85 16.26
CA PRO A 22 11.04 -6.51 14.93
C PRO A 22 10.17 -7.67 14.42
N CYS A 23 8.92 -7.40 14.03
CA CYS A 23 8.17 -8.35 13.22
C CYS A 23 8.98 -8.61 11.94
N ILE A 24 9.65 -9.73 11.86
CA ILE A 24 10.34 -10.18 10.65
C ILE A 24 9.40 -11.18 10.00
N TYR A 25 8.67 -10.76 8.98
CA TYR A 25 7.80 -11.64 8.22
C TYR A 25 8.34 -11.82 6.81
N SER A 26 8.50 -13.05 6.41
CA SER A 26 8.62 -13.42 5.02
C SER A 26 7.45 -14.33 4.69
N MET A 27 6.56 -13.88 3.84
CA MET A 27 5.38 -14.60 3.42
C MET A 27 5.57 -15.10 1.98
N PHE A 28 5.54 -16.42 1.80
CA PHE A 28 5.38 -17.04 0.49
C PHE A 28 3.98 -17.62 0.39
N CYS A 29 3.26 -17.20 -0.62
CA CYS A 29 1.99 -17.80 -0.96
C CYS A 29 2.23 -18.88 -2.04
N SER A 30 2.70 -20.06 -1.67
CA SER A 30 2.76 -21.19 -2.59
C SER A 30 1.38 -21.85 -2.66
N ASN A 31 0.76 -21.83 -3.86
CA ASN A 31 -0.53 -22.40 -4.22
C ASN A 31 -1.77 -21.59 -3.80
N TYR A 32 -2.61 -21.32 -4.77
CA TYR A 32 -3.97 -20.78 -4.76
C TYR A 32 -4.63 -20.66 -3.38
N ILE A 33 -4.54 -19.49 -2.78
CA ILE A 33 -5.31 -19.19 -1.57
C ILE A 33 -6.63 -18.56 -2.01
N TYR A 34 -7.66 -19.40 -2.14
CA TYR A 34 -9.05 -18.94 -2.17
C TYR A 34 -9.43 -18.70 -0.73
N PHE A 35 -9.33 -17.47 -0.23
CA PHE A 35 -10.08 -17.02 0.94
C PHE A 35 -9.79 -15.52 1.21
N PHE A 36 -10.67 -14.85 1.91
CA PHE A 36 -10.59 -13.51 2.47
C PHE A 36 -9.30 -13.31 3.30
N ILE A 37 -8.15 -13.24 2.67
CA ILE A 37 -6.90 -13.00 3.39
C ILE A 37 -6.37 -11.64 2.96
N LEU A 38 -6.69 -10.67 3.78
CA LEU A 38 -5.98 -9.43 3.91
C LEU A 38 -4.59 -9.77 4.50
N CYS A 39 -3.54 -9.62 3.72
CA CYS A 39 -2.19 -9.60 4.29
C CYS A 39 -1.99 -8.23 4.93
N SER A 40 -2.12 -8.16 6.25
CA SER A 40 -1.95 -6.93 7.01
C SER A 40 -0.60 -6.92 7.73
N SER A 41 0.18 -5.85 7.53
CA SER A 41 1.42 -5.58 8.27
C SER A 41 1.19 -4.32 9.10
N ASP A 42 1.17 -4.44 10.43
CA ASP A 42 0.96 -3.33 11.35
C ASP A 42 2.17 -3.18 12.27
N SER A 43 2.73 -1.97 12.33
CA SER A 43 3.86 -1.61 13.19
C SER A 43 5.07 -2.57 13.03
N CYS A 44 5.32 -3.01 11.79
CA CYS A 44 6.31 -4.02 11.44
C CYS A 44 7.48 -3.44 10.64
N ALA A 45 8.66 -4.02 10.77
CA ALA A 45 9.81 -3.68 9.96
C ALA A 45 10.41 -4.91 9.29
N ASN A 46 11.08 -4.70 8.12
CA ASN A 46 11.74 -5.77 7.39
C ASN A 46 10.77 -6.90 6.98
N VAL A 47 9.71 -6.55 6.25
CA VAL A 47 8.72 -7.49 5.75
C VAL A 47 8.94 -7.73 4.27
N LYS A 48 8.91 -8.99 3.85
CA LYS A 48 8.96 -9.41 2.46
C LYS A 48 7.74 -10.25 2.11
N ILE A 49 6.99 -9.80 1.09
CA ILE A 49 5.83 -10.48 0.52
C ILE A 49 6.14 -10.72 -0.94
N GLU A 50 6.30 -11.98 -1.33
CA GLU A 50 6.67 -12.30 -2.70
C GLU A 50 6.01 -13.59 -3.20
N ASP A 51 5.87 -13.71 -4.54
CA ASP A 51 5.33 -14.89 -5.22
C ASP A 51 3.91 -15.25 -4.76
N CYS A 52 3.05 -14.22 -4.58
CA CYS A 52 1.71 -14.36 -4.04
C CYS A 52 0.63 -14.21 -5.11
N TYR A 53 -0.42 -15.03 -5.01
CA TYR A 53 -1.67 -14.89 -5.73
C TYR A 53 -2.81 -14.71 -4.71
N ILE A 54 -3.39 -13.51 -4.67
CA ILE A 54 -4.40 -13.14 -3.67
C ILE A 54 -5.71 -12.76 -4.36
N VAL A 55 -6.80 -13.38 -3.92
CA VAL A 55 -8.17 -12.96 -4.25
C VAL A 55 -8.83 -12.52 -2.95
N SER A 56 -9.20 -11.25 -2.88
CA SER A 56 -9.74 -10.66 -1.65
C SER A 56 -11.04 -9.90 -1.91
N GLY A 57 -11.94 -9.92 -0.96
CA GLY A 57 -13.10 -9.01 -0.91
C GLY A 57 -12.77 -7.65 -0.32
N ASP A 58 -11.55 -7.47 0.21
CA ASP A 58 -10.99 -6.22 0.73
C ASP A 58 -9.58 -6.03 0.13
N ASP A 59 -8.71 -5.21 0.69
CA ASP A 59 -7.35 -4.99 0.19
C ASP A 59 -6.58 -6.31 0.07
N CYS A 60 -5.80 -6.51 -1.00
CA CYS A 60 -4.92 -7.68 -1.07
C CYS A 60 -3.77 -7.56 -0.07
N ILE A 61 -3.14 -6.38 -0.01
CA ILE A 61 -2.11 -6.07 0.99
C ILE A 61 -2.48 -4.75 1.66
N ALA A 62 -2.54 -4.73 2.99
CA ALA A 62 -2.70 -3.54 3.79
C ALA A 62 -1.47 -3.32 4.68
N VAL A 63 -0.84 -2.15 4.52
CA VAL A 63 0.28 -1.71 5.34
C VAL A 63 -0.25 -0.70 6.35
N LYS A 64 -0.11 -0.99 7.62
CA LYS A 64 -0.69 -0.23 8.74
C LYS A 64 0.37 0.06 9.80
N SER A 65 0.11 1.04 10.69
CA SER A 65 0.99 1.39 11.81
C SER A 65 0.21 2.09 12.93
N GLY A 66 -0.85 1.46 13.38
CA GLY A 66 -1.68 1.94 14.48
C GLY A 66 -2.65 3.08 14.10
N TRP A 67 -3.63 3.30 14.94
CA TRP A 67 -4.80 4.11 14.66
C TRP A 67 -4.87 5.35 15.56
N ASP A 68 -4.85 6.54 14.95
CA ASP A 68 -4.97 7.87 15.56
C ASP A 68 -4.08 8.04 16.80
N GLN A 69 -4.59 8.55 17.92
CA GLN A 69 -3.84 8.79 19.15
C GLN A 69 -3.11 7.56 19.68
N TYR A 70 -3.66 6.37 19.48
CA TYR A 70 -3.02 5.11 19.91
C TYR A 70 -1.80 4.80 19.06
N GLY A 71 -1.91 4.96 17.73
CA GLY A 71 -0.79 4.79 16.81
C GLY A 71 0.29 5.86 17.00
N ILE A 72 -0.09 7.12 17.22
CA ILE A 72 0.83 8.22 17.52
C ILE A 72 1.58 7.94 18.83
N GLN A 73 0.87 7.55 19.87
CA GLN A 73 1.47 7.26 21.18
C GLN A 73 2.40 6.04 21.14
N TYR A 74 1.98 4.98 20.44
CA TYR A 74 2.79 3.80 20.26
C TYR A 74 4.06 4.10 19.47
N GLY A 75 3.96 4.95 18.44
CA GLY A 75 5.08 5.55 17.71
C GLY A 75 5.98 4.56 16.97
N VAL A 76 5.49 3.36 16.66
CA VAL A 76 6.26 2.33 15.93
C VAL A 76 5.83 2.30 14.46
N PRO A 77 6.68 2.77 13.54
CA PRO A 77 6.35 2.80 12.12
C PRO A 77 6.44 1.41 11.48
N THR A 78 5.63 1.19 10.47
CA THR A 78 5.86 0.11 9.52
C THR A 78 6.83 0.57 8.45
N ARG A 79 7.94 -0.16 8.26
CA ARG A 79 9.01 0.24 7.36
C ARG A 79 9.79 -0.92 6.75
N ASP A 80 10.48 -0.60 5.65
CA ASP A 80 11.35 -1.56 4.96
C ASP A 80 10.54 -2.78 4.46
N ILE A 81 9.51 -2.50 3.69
CA ILE A 81 8.57 -3.49 3.15
C ILE A 81 8.90 -3.74 1.68
N VAL A 82 9.04 -5.01 1.31
CA VAL A 82 9.22 -5.44 -0.08
C VAL A 82 8.01 -6.27 -0.51
N ILE A 83 7.35 -5.85 -1.58
CA ILE A 83 6.22 -6.55 -2.21
C ILE A 83 6.62 -6.81 -3.66
N ARG A 84 6.71 -8.07 -4.06
CA ARG A 84 7.07 -8.36 -5.45
C ARG A 84 6.47 -9.66 -5.99
N ARG A 85 6.26 -9.70 -7.31
CA ARG A 85 5.63 -10.82 -8.00
C ARG A 85 4.29 -11.22 -7.36
N LEU A 86 3.45 -10.19 -7.17
CA LEU A 86 2.09 -10.33 -6.64
C LEU A 86 1.10 -10.33 -7.79
N THR A 87 0.21 -11.30 -7.81
CA THR A 87 -1.04 -11.24 -8.57
C THR A 87 -2.20 -11.03 -7.62
N CYS A 88 -3.00 -9.99 -7.86
CA CYS A 88 -4.10 -9.59 -6.98
C CYS A 88 -5.41 -9.41 -7.76
N ILE A 89 -6.50 -9.89 -7.16
CA ILE A 89 -7.87 -9.63 -7.56
C ILE A 89 -8.64 -9.08 -6.34
N SER A 90 -9.02 -7.81 -6.39
CA SER A 90 -9.75 -7.14 -5.30
C SER A 90 -10.81 -6.19 -5.87
N PRO A 91 -11.98 -6.70 -6.28
CA PRO A 91 -13.00 -5.91 -6.97
C PRO A 91 -13.50 -4.70 -6.20
N ASP A 92 -13.54 -4.80 -4.88
CA ASP A 92 -14.11 -3.78 -4.00
C ASP A 92 -13.06 -2.95 -3.25
N SER A 93 -11.75 -3.28 -3.38
CA SER A 93 -10.70 -2.58 -2.65
C SER A 93 -9.36 -2.51 -3.40
N ALA A 94 -8.26 -2.23 -2.69
CA ALA A 94 -6.97 -1.95 -3.29
C ALA A 94 -6.10 -3.21 -3.45
N VAL A 95 -5.22 -3.18 -4.45
CA VAL A 95 -4.11 -4.15 -4.58
C VAL A 95 -3.12 -3.96 -3.43
N ILE A 96 -2.69 -2.72 -3.21
CA ILE A 96 -1.83 -2.33 -2.09
C ILE A 96 -2.44 -1.08 -1.44
N ALA A 97 -2.82 -1.19 -0.17
CA ALA A 97 -3.30 -0.09 0.65
C ALA A 97 -2.25 0.32 1.69
N LEU A 98 -2.05 1.62 1.83
CA LEU A 98 -1.22 2.26 2.85
C LEU A 98 -2.17 3.01 3.78
N GLY A 99 -2.35 2.51 5.00
CA GLY A 99 -3.37 2.98 5.93
C GLY A 99 -4.71 2.20 5.79
N SER A 100 -5.83 2.71 6.36
CA SER A 100 -6.07 4.03 7.00
C SER A 100 -5.40 4.21 8.35
N GLU A 101 -5.12 3.14 9.06
CA GLU A 101 -4.39 3.14 10.33
C GLU A 101 -2.89 3.29 10.02
N MET A 102 -2.40 4.56 9.95
CA MET A 102 -1.02 4.88 9.57
C MET A 102 -0.35 5.85 10.55
N SER A 103 -0.89 5.96 11.76
CA SER A 103 -0.56 7.01 12.72
C SER A 103 0.81 6.87 13.37
N GLY A 104 1.39 5.66 13.38
CA GLY A 104 2.80 5.43 13.77
C GLY A 104 3.82 5.68 12.65
N GLY A 105 3.31 5.90 11.41
CA GLY A 105 4.12 6.13 10.22
C GLY A 105 4.31 4.90 9.33
N ILE A 106 4.35 5.13 8.02
CA ILE A 106 4.68 4.11 7.00
C ILE A 106 5.84 4.64 6.16
N LYS A 107 6.91 3.86 6.03
CA LYS A 107 8.11 4.30 5.32
C LYS A 107 8.80 3.20 4.53
N ASN A 108 9.40 3.58 3.39
CA ASN A 108 10.22 2.70 2.56
C ASN A 108 9.49 1.41 2.19
N VAL A 109 8.39 1.58 1.45
CA VAL A 109 7.62 0.48 0.86
C VAL A 109 7.97 0.37 -0.61
N ARG A 110 8.43 -0.79 -1.04
CA ARG A 110 8.88 -1.08 -2.41
C ARG A 110 8.01 -2.15 -3.03
N ALA A 111 7.25 -1.81 -4.07
CA ALA A 111 6.41 -2.72 -4.82
C ALA A 111 6.94 -2.89 -6.24
N GLU A 112 7.15 -4.13 -6.68
CA GLU A 112 7.69 -4.45 -8.00
C GLU A 112 7.06 -5.71 -8.58
N ASP A 113 6.88 -5.73 -9.92
CA ASP A 113 6.29 -6.86 -10.65
C ASP A 113 4.89 -7.24 -10.11
N ILE A 114 3.98 -6.29 -10.17
CA ILE A 114 2.62 -6.44 -9.67
C ILE A 114 1.64 -6.64 -10.83
N THR A 115 0.84 -7.69 -10.76
CA THR A 115 -0.28 -7.93 -11.67
C THR A 115 -1.60 -7.72 -10.94
N ALA A 116 -2.38 -6.73 -11.36
CA ALA A 116 -3.70 -6.42 -10.80
C ALA A 116 -4.79 -6.77 -11.80
N ILE A 117 -5.78 -7.52 -11.39
CA ILE A 117 -6.89 -7.92 -12.27
C ILE A 117 -8.21 -7.62 -11.55
N ASN A 118 -9.15 -6.96 -12.24
CA ASN A 118 -10.48 -6.68 -11.70
C ASN A 118 -10.41 -6.16 -10.26
N SER A 119 -9.74 -5.03 -10.07
CA SER A 119 -9.53 -4.46 -8.75
C SER A 119 -9.96 -2.99 -8.70
N GLN A 120 -10.40 -2.54 -7.52
CA GLN A 120 -10.88 -1.17 -7.39
C GLN A 120 -9.74 -0.16 -7.60
N SER A 121 -8.59 -0.38 -6.98
CA SER A 121 -7.42 0.49 -7.17
C SER A 121 -6.09 -0.27 -7.12
N GLY A 122 -5.09 0.26 -7.81
CA GLY A 122 -3.72 -0.26 -7.76
C GLY A 122 -3.06 0.03 -6.42
N VAL A 123 -2.47 1.22 -6.26
CA VAL A 123 -1.94 1.68 -4.98
C VAL A 123 -2.87 2.73 -4.40
N ARG A 124 -3.26 2.53 -3.14
CA ARG A 124 -4.18 3.43 -2.43
C ARG A 124 -3.57 3.91 -1.12
N ILE A 125 -3.49 5.23 -0.95
CA ILE A 125 -3.17 5.85 0.34
C ILE A 125 -4.50 6.26 0.99
N LYS A 126 -4.77 5.73 2.17
CA LYS A 126 -5.96 6.00 2.96
C LYS A 126 -5.54 6.80 4.19
N THR A 127 -5.93 8.08 4.26
CA THR A 127 -5.59 8.93 5.41
C THR A 127 -6.65 10.01 5.61
N GLY A 128 -6.51 10.78 6.66
CA GLY A 128 -7.42 11.88 7.01
C GLY A 128 -6.87 12.72 8.15
N VAL A 129 -7.54 13.83 8.40
CA VAL A 129 -7.28 14.64 9.60
C VAL A 129 -7.50 13.78 10.85
N GLY A 130 -6.62 13.89 11.84
CA GLY A 130 -6.61 13.07 13.04
C GLY A 130 -5.68 11.88 13.00
N ARG A 131 -5.25 11.45 11.79
CA ARG A 131 -4.31 10.33 11.68
C ARG A 131 -2.92 10.70 12.22
N GLY A 132 -2.44 11.95 12.01
CA GLY A 132 -1.04 12.25 12.27
C GLY A 132 -0.10 11.32 11.52
N GLY A 133 1.10 11.10 12.02
CA GLY A 133 2.07 10.19 11.42
C GLY A 133 2.48 10.60 10.00
N TYR A 134 2.89 9.62 9.21
CA TYR A 134 3.35 9.89 7.84
C TYR A 134 3.24 8.65 6.93
N VAL A 135 3.15 8.90 5.62
CA VAL A 135 3.41 7.92 4.56
C VAL A 135 4.48 8.51 3.65
N GLN A 136 5.68 7.94 3.66
CA GLN A 136 6.81 8.49 2.91
C GLN A 136 7.70 7.41 2.30
N ASP A 137 8.44 7.79 1.24
CA ASP A 137 9.37 6.89 0.56
C ASP A 137 8.65 5.65 0.01
N ILE A 138 7.62 5.87 -0.78
CA ILE A 138 6.82 4.82 -1.42
C ILE A 138 7.26 4.69 -2.87
N TYR A 139 7.56 3.47 -3.29
CA TYR A 139 8.08 3.16 -4.59
C TYR A 139 7.31 2.00 -5.21
N ALA A 140 6.72 2.20 -6.39
CA ALA A 140 6.07 1.15 -7.13
C ALA A 140 6.50 1.19 -8.59
N ARG A 141 6.91 0.03 -9.12
CA ARG A 141 7.30 -0.11 -10.53
C ARG A 141 6.85 -1.43 -11.15
N LYS A 142 6.85 -1.48 -12.49
CA LYS A 142 6.50 -2.67 -13.27
C LYS A 142 5.15 -3.24 -12.86
N MET A 143 4.13 -2.40 -12.95
CA MET A 143 2.77 -2.79 -12.62
C MET A 143 1.97 -3.01 -13.91
N THR A 144 1.37 -4.17 -14.05
CA THR A 144 0.42 -4.49 -15.12
C THR A 144 -0.98 -4.62 -14.53
N MET A 145 -1.91 -3.81 -15.01
CA MET A 145 -3.25 -3.75 -14.44
C MET A 145 -4.31 -3.96 -15.53
N LYS A 146 -5.37 -4.70 -15.21
CA LYS A 146 -6.46 -4.95 -16.14
C LYS A 146 -7.80 -4.86 -15.42
N THR A 147 -8.70 -4.04 -15.98
CA THR A 147 -10.03 -3.80 -15.41
C THR A 147 -9.94 -3.17 -14.02
N MET A 148 -9.66 -1.87 -14.01
CA MET A 148 -9.49 -1.08 -12.78
C MET A 148 -10.51 0.04 -12.70
N LYS A 149 -10.95 0.37 -11.48
CA LYS A 149 -11.67 1.62 -11.27
C LYS A 149 -10.70 2.81 -11.23
N TYR A 150 -9.61 2.69 -10.47
CA TYR A 150 -8.52 3.68 -10.39
C TYR A 150 -7.16 2.99 -10.52
N VAL A 151 -6.21 3.62 -11.21
CA VAL A 151 -4.80 3.18 -11.14
C VAL A 151 -4.15 3.68 -9.86
N PHE A 152 -4.25 5.00 -9.59
CA PHE A 152 -3.73 5.64 -8.38
C PHE A 152 -4.87 6.28 -7.59
N TRP A 153 -4.86 6.09 -6.27
CA TRP A 153 -5.86 6.70 -5.40
C TRP A 153 -5.26 7.14 -4.07
N MET A 154 -5.38 8.43 -3.75
CA MET A 154 -5.04 8.99 -2.46
C MET A 154 -6.29 9.65 -1.87
N THR A 155 -6.62 9.33 -0.62
CA THR A 155 -7.80 9.83 0.08
C THR A 155 -7.34 10.57 1.33
N SER A 156 -7.81 11.80 1.51
CA SER A 156 -7.52 12.67 2.67
C SER A 156 -8.69 12.84 3.64
N ASP A 157 -9.80 12.18 3.36
CA ASP A 157 -11.07 12.30 4.09
C ASP A 157 -11.57 10.95 4.65
N TYR A 158 -10.63 10.07 5.01
CA TYR A 158 -10.98 8.77 5.57
C TYR A 158 -11.43 8.94 7.03
N GLY A 159 -12.75 9.08 7.23
CA GLY A 159 -13.36 9.66 8.41
C GLY A 159 -13.69 8.71 9.57
N SER A 160 -13.23 7.42 9.54
CA SER A 160 -13.44 6.56 10.70
C SER A 160 -12.35 6.78 11.75
N HIS A 161 -12.73 6.82 13.02
CA HIS A 161 -11.84 6.98 14.17
C HIS A 161 -12.13 5.87 15.18
N PRO A 162 -11.16 5.47 16.05
CA PRO A 162 -11.41 4.42 17.05
C PRO A 162 -12.40 4.85 18.12
N ASP A 163 -12.41 6.13 18.46
CA ASP A 163 -13.28 6.77 19.45
C ASP A 163 -13.31 8.29 19.23
N ASP A 164 -13.89 9.05 20.15
CA ASP A 164 -14.04 10.51 20.07
C ASP A 164 -12.81 11.29 20.60
N GLU A 165 -11.78 10.62 21.13
CA GLU A 165 -10.60 11.23 21.77
C GLU A 165 -9.46 11.56 20.79
N TRP A 166 -9.67 11.38 19.48
CA TRP A 166 -8.66 11.64 18.48
C TRP A 166 -8.32 13.15 18.35
N ASP A 167 -7.04 13.44 18.10
CA ASP A 167 -6.57 14.82 17.97
C ASP A 167 -6.89 15.39 16.57
N ARG A 168 -7.84 16.30 16.52
CA ARG A 168 -8.26 17.00 15.28
C ARG A 168 -7.17 17.87 14.66
N LYS A 169 -6.04 18.08 15.33
CA LYS A 169 -4.88 18.82 14.83
C LYS A 169 -3.76 17.90 14.36
N ALA A 170 -3.89 16.60 14.55
CA ALA A 170 -2.91 15.63 14.08
C ALA A 170 -3.04 15.44 12.56
N ILE A 171 -2.25 16.19 11.79
CA ILE A 171 -2.25 16.15 10.34
C ILE A 171 -1.22 15.14 9.84
N PRO A 172 -1.61 14.18 8.97
CA PRO A 172 -0.68 13.22 8.39
C PRO A 172 0.21 13.88 7.34
N LYS A 173 1.48 13.46 7.28
CA LYS A 173 2.43 13.90 6.27
C LYS A 173 2.57 12.85 5.17
N ILE A 174 2.25 13.21 3.92
CA ILE A 174 2.36 12.32 2.76
C ILE A 174 3.39 12.92 1.81
N GLU A 175 4.51 12.21 1.60
CA GLU A 175 5.60 12.74 0.79
C GLU A 175 6.45 11.66 0.11
N ASN A 176 7.11 12.02 -0.99
CA ASN A 176 8.01 11.15 -1.75
C ASN A 176 7.34 9.84 -2.20
N ILE A 177 6.34 9.99 -3.06
CA ILE A 177 5.55 8.88 -3.63
C ILE A 177 5.95 8.71 -5.09
N ASN A 178 6.52 7.57 -5.44
CA ASN A 178 7.12 7.33 -6.73
C ASN A 178 6.46 6.16 -7.46
N TYR A 179 5.92 6.41 -8.65
CA TYR A 179 5.34 5.40 -9.53
C TYR A 179 6.03 5.43 -10.88
N ARG A 180 6.46 4.27 -11.38
CA ARG A 180 7.02 4.17 -12.73
C ARG A 180 6.71 2.85 -13.41
N GLU A 181 6.81 2.81 -14.74
CA GLU A 181 6.64 1.58 -15.52
C GLU A 181 5.27 0.91 -15.23
N VAL A 182 4.17 1.65 -15.44
CA VAL A 182 2.81 1.18 -15.20
C VAL A 182 2.05 1.08 -16.50
N VAL A 183 1.51 -0.10 -16.79
CA VAL A 183 0.59 -0.32 -17.90
C VAL A 183 -0.77 -0.77 -17.35
N ALA A 184 -1.81 -0.04 -17.70
CA ALA A 184 -3.16 -0.35 -17.25
C ALA A 184 -4.15 -0.35 -18.41
N GLU A 185 -5.04 -1.33 -18.45
CA GLU A 185 -6.05 -1.50 -19.51
C GLU A 185 -7.46 -1.60 -18.91
N ASN A 186 -8.46 -1.11 -19.67
CA ASN A 186 -9.85 -1.10 -19.27
C ASN A 186 -10.06 -0.37 -17.93
N VAL A 187 -9.60 0.89 -17.86
CA VAL A 187 -9.59 1.70 -16.64
C VAL A 187 -10.71 2.74 -16.67
N THR A 188 -11.45 2.89 -15.57
CA THR A 188 -12.53 3.89 -15.48
C THR A 188 -11.99 5.30 -15.21
N TYR A 189 -11.05 5.44 -14.28
CA TYR A 189 -10.36 6.68 -13.93
C TYR A 189 -8.86 6.45 -13.81
N SER A 190 -8.05 7.33 -14.37
CA SER A 190 -6.60 7.22 -14.23
C SER A 190 -6.16 7.42 -12.78
N ALA A 191 -6.63 8.48 -12.14
CA ALA A 191 -6.29 8.76 -10.74
C ALA A 191 -7.34 9.62 -10.03
N ARG A 192 -7.39 9.44 -8.70
CA ARG A 192 -7.99 10.36 -7.75
C ARG A 192 -6.97 10.64 -6.65
N LEU A 193 -6.46 11.87 -6.58
CA LEU A 193 -5.39 12.28 -5.68
C LEU A 193 -5.88 13.46 -4.84
N ASP A 194 -6.46 13.15 -3.68
CA ASP A 194 -7.03 14.13 -2.79
C ASP A 194 -6.11 14.32 -1.56
N GLY A 195 -5.38 15.43 -1.51
CA GLY A 195 -4.60 15.88 -0.36
C GLY A 195 -5.40 16.78 0.59
N ILE A 196 -4.83 17.11 1.73
CA ILE A 196 -5.46 17.93 2.78
C ILE A 196 -5.30 19.41 2.45
N ALA A 197 -6.36 20.20 2.62
CA ALA A 197 -6.30 21.62 2.44
C ALA A 197 -5.36 22.29 3.47
N GLY A 198 -4.35 23.03 3.00
CA GLY A 198 -3.32 23.61 3.84
C GLY A 198 -2.09 22.72 4.04
N ASP A 199 -2.25 21.38 3.93
CA ASP A 199 -1.20 20.39 4.13
C ASP A 199 -1.13 19.44 2.92
N LYS A 200 -0.57 19.92 1.83
CA LYS A 200 -0.50 19.20 0.56
C LYS A 200 0.27 17.88 0.70
N PHE A 201 -0.15 16.89 -0.09
CA PHE A 201 0.69 15.73 -0.35
C PHE A 201 1.76 16.09 -1.39
N THR A 202 3.02 15.87 -1.08
CA THR A 202 4.15 16.43 -1.86
C THR A 202 5.11 15.37 -2.38
N GLY A 203 5.94 15.76 -3.34
CA GLY A 203 6.95 14.85 -3.90
C GLY A 203 6.34 13.66 -4.64
N ILE A 204 5.19 13.85 -5.28
CA ILE A 204 4.56 12.82 -6.11
C ILE A 204 5.27 12.80 -7.47
N CYS A 205 5.86 11.68 -7.81
CA CYS A 205 6.52 11.45 -9.09
C CYS A 205 5.86 10.28 -9.83
N ILE A 206 5.44 10.51 -11.08
CA ILE A 206 4.81 9.48 -11.91
C ILE A 206 5.48 9.49 -13.27
N SER A 207 6.13 8.37 -13.68
CA SER A 207 6.82 8.27 -14.96
C SER A 207 6.55 6.96 -15.69
N ASP A 208 6.66 6.98 -17.01
CA ASP A 208 6.48 5.79 -17.88
C ASP A 208 5.17 5.07 -17.61
N VAL A 209 4.05 5.80 -17.69
CA VAL A 209 2.72 5.28 -17.38
C VAL A 209 1.80 5.36 -18.59
N THR A 210 1.26 4.22 -18.99
CA THR A 210 0.27 4.12 -20.06
C THR A 210 -1.02 3.54 -19.53
N ILE A 211 -2.09 4.35 -19.56
CA ILE A 211 -3.43 3.94 -19.12
C ILE A 211 -4.38 3.97 -20.31
N ARG A 212 -4.89 2.80 -20.68
CA ARG A 212 -5.95 2.65 -21.68
C ARG A 212 -7.30 2.62 -20.99
N LEU A 213 -8.09 3.64 -21.29
CA LEU A 213 -9.38 3.83 -20.67
C LEU A 213 -10.41 2.83 -21.19
N THR A 214 -11.46 2.58 -20.42
CA THR A 214 -12.64 1.83 -20.86
C THR A 214 -13.33 2.54 -22.04
N GLN A 215 -14.23 1.85 -22.74
CA GLN A 215 -14.96 2.42 -23.89
C GLN A 215 -15.82 3.65 -23.54
N LYS A 216 -16.26 3.75 -22.28
CA LYS A 216 -17.03 4.88 -21.76
C LYS A 216 -16.33 5.49 -20.56
N PRO A 217 -15.19 6.15 -20.77
CA PRO A 217 -14.43 6.73 -19.66
C PRO A 217 -15.21 7.90 -19.04
N LYS A 218 -14.97 8.16 -17.78
CA LYS A 218 -15.48 9.37 -17.16
C LYS A 218 -14.75 10.61 -17.69
N GLN A 219 -15.43 11.75 -17.69
CA GLN A 219 -14.90 12.98 -18.28
C GLN A 219 -13.60 13.45 -17.62
N LEU A 220 -13.53 13.41 -16.28
CA LEU A 220 -12.33 13.79 -15.51
C LEU A 220 -11.51 12.54 -15.20
N GLN A 221 -10.44 12.34 -15.95
CA GLN A 221 -9.55 11.18 -15.80
C GLN A 221 -8.58 11.29 -14.62
N TRP A 222 -8.10 12.49 -14.39
CA TRP A 222 -7.24 12.82 -13.24
C TRP A 222 -7.97 13.83 -12.37
N ASN A 223 -8.40 13.42 -11.19
CA ASN A 223 -8.95 14.31 -10.18
C ASN A 223 -7.87 14.57 -9.12
N CYS A 224 -7.40 15.82 -9.01
CA CYS A 224 -6.33 16.18 -8.11
C CYS A 224 -6.70 17.41 -7.29
N THR A 225 -6.54 17.32 -5.97
CA THR A 225 -6.72 18.44 -5.05
C THR A 225 -5.62 18.41 -3.99
N ASN A 226 -5.04 19.56 -3.65
CA ASN A 226 -4.03 19.70 -2.59
C ASN A 226 -2.86 18.68 -2.71
N VAL A 227 -2.36 18.50 -3.92
CA VAL A 227 -1.19 17.66 -4.19
C VAL A 227 -0.15 18.45 -4.94
N GLU A 228 1.11 17.99 -4.89
CA GLU A 228 2.22 18.62 -5.59
C GLU A 228 3.22 17.56 -6.06
N GLY A 229 3.64 17.67 -7.31
CA GLY A 229 4.57 16.70 -7.87
C GLY A 229 4.87 16.95 -9.33
N VAL A 230 5.31 15.91 -10.03
CA VAL A 230 5.75 15.98 -11.43
C VAL A 230 5.46 14.66 -12.14
N THR A 231 5.22 14.77 -13.46
CA THR A 231 5.05 13.57 -14.31
C THR A 231 6.01 13.59 -15.49
N SER A 232 6.28 12.39 -16.05
CA SER A 232 7.06 12.23 -17.28
C SER A 232 6.54 11.02 -18.04
N GLN A 233 6.26 11.19 -19.35
CA GLN A 233 5.77 10.09 -20.22
C GLN A 233 4.51 9.41 -19.65
N VAL A 234 3.48 10.19 -19.32
CA VAL A 234 2.21 9.70 -18.78
C VAL A 234 1.09 9.91 -19.78
N THR A 235 0.33 8.85 -20.06
CA THR A 235 -0.84 8.86 -20.93
C THR A 235 -2.03 8.19 -20.24
N PRO A 236 -3.23 8.84 -20.18
CA PRO A 236 -3.51 10.21 -20.59
C PRO A 236 -2.81 11.25 -19.72
N GLN A 237 -2.66 12.48 -20.22
CA GLN A 237 -2.03 13.56 -19.51
C GLN A 237 -2.60 13.76 -18.11
N SER A 238 -1.72 13.98 -17.14
CA SER A 238 -2.04 14.22 -15.73
C SER A 238 -2.74 15.57 -15.50
N CYS A 239 -3.19 15.81 -14.28
CA CYS A 239 -3.75 17.08 -13.83
C CYS A 239 -2.68 18.18 -13.74
N ASP A 240 -3.12 19.44 -13.71
CA ASP A 240 -2.25 20.61 -13.65
C ASP A 240 -1.36 20.70 -12.39
N LEU A 241 -1.78 20.05 -11.29
CA LEU A 241 -0.99 19.98 -10.06
C LEU A 241 0.19 19.00 -10.15
N LEU A 242 0.22 18.17 -11.19
CA LEU A 242 1.31 17.26 -11.52
C LEU A 242 1.80 17.53 -12.96
N PRO A 243 2.38 18.69 -13.23
CA PRO A 243 2.80 19.07 -14.57
C PRO A 243 3.87 18.11 -15.12
N PRO A 244 3.98 17.99 -16.45
CA PRO A 244 5.07 17.25 -17.07
C PRO A 244 6.41 17.91 -16.77
N SER A 245 7.44 17.09 -16.57
CA SER A 245 8.80 17.56 -16.35
C SER A 245 9.34 18.29 -17.59
N LYS A 246 10.22 19.28 -17.39
CA LYS A 246 10.87 20.02 -18.49
C LYS A 246 11.91 19.21 -19.27
N GLY A 247 12.25 18.02 -18.83
CA GLY A 247 13.22 17.12 -19.46
C GLY A 247 12.97 15.67 -19.11
N PRO A 248 13.79 14.74 -19.60
CA PRO A 248 13.68 13.33 -19.26
C PRO A 248 13.74 13.15 -17.74
N LEU A 249 12.72 12.53 -17.18
CA LEU A 249 12.63 12.22 -15.75
C LEU A 249 12.15 10.79 -15.59
N GLN A 250 12.90 10.02 -14.83
CA GLN A 250 12.46 8.72 -14.34
C GLN A 250 12.32 8.77 -12.84
N CYS A 251 11.14 8.46 -12.32
CA CYS A 251 10.89 8.46 -10.89
C CYS A 251 11.76 7.45 -10.16
N THR A 252 12.18 7.79 -8.96
CA THR A 252 13.12 7.00 -8.18
C THR A 252 12.53 5.62 -7.85
N PHE A 253 13.37 4.61 -7.93
CA PHE A 253 13.17 3.32 -7.30
C PHE A 253 14.52 2.86 -6.74
N PRO A 254 14.65 2.59 -5.43
CA PRO A 254 15.92 2.25 -4.82
C PRO A 254 16.50 0.95 -5.38
N GLU A 255 17.76 0.96 -5.80
CA GLU A 255 18.44 -0.23 -6.36
C GLU A 255 19.19 -1.04 -5.28
N ASN A 256 19.39 -0.47 -4.09
CA ASN A 256 19.99 -1.19 -2.97
C ASN A 256 19.02 -2.20 -2.38
N GLN A 257 19.52 -3.39 -2.08
CA GLN A 257 18.71 -4.42 -1.42
C GLN A 257 18.48 -4.08 0.05
N LEU A 258 17.28 -4.37 0.54
CA LEU A 258 16.99 -4.34 1.96
C LEU A 258 17.49 -5.63 2.63
N PRO A 259 17.87 -5.59 3.92
CA PRO A 259 18.37 -6.77 4.64
C PRO A 259 17.44 -7.98 4.55
N ILE A 260 16.10 -7.75 4.55
CA ILE A 260 15.11 -8.81 4.43
C ILE A 260 15.17 -9.58 3.09
N GLU A 261 15.69 -8.97 2.04
CA GLU A 261 15.77 -9.62 0.73
C GLU A 261 16.82 -10.74 0.70
N ALA A 262 17.85 -10.64 1.54
CA ALA A 262 18.88 -11.68 1.68
C ALA A 262 18.43 -12.86 2.57
N VAL A 263 17.32 -12.75 3.28
CA VAL A 263 16.83 -13.79 4.18
C VAL A 263 16.28 -14.95 3.36
N LYS A 264 16.86 -16.14 3.54
CA LYS A 264 16.35 -17.39 2.98
C LYS A 264 15.24 -17.93 3.88
N LEU A 265 14.10 -18.22 3.28
CA LEU A 265 12.99 -18.82 3.99
C LEU A 265 13.30 -20.27 4.38
N LYS A 266 12.89 -20.61 5.59
CA LYS A 266 12.82 -22.01 6.00
C LYS A 266 11.44 -22.54 5.61
N THR A 267 11.42 -23.55 4.75
CA THR A 267 10.20 -24.29 4.46
C THR A 267 9.90 -25.22 5.65
N CYS A 268 8.74 -25.06 6.25
CA CYS A 268 8.26 -26.04 7.23
C CYS A 268 7.73 -27.26 6.48
N SER A 269 8.43 -28.40 6.55
CA SER A 269 7.89 -29.69 6.10
C SER A 269 7.16 -30.35 7.27
N TYR A 270 5.85 -30.46 7.14
CA TYR A 270 5.06 -31.29 8.08
C TYR A 270 5.17 -32.74 7.63
N THR A 271 6.01 -33.51 8.29
CA THR A 271 5.96 -34.98 8.20
C THR A 271 4.88 -35.47 9.14
N ALA A 272 3.70 -35.79 8.61
CA ALA A 272 2.70 -36.53 9.35
C ALA A 272 3.29 -37.90 9.72
N SER A 273 3.70 -38.06 10.98
CA SER A 273 4.01 -39.41 11.49
C SER A 273 2.71 -40.23 11.49
N LYS A 274 2.57 -41.14 10.55
CA LYS A 274 1.60 -42.24 10.67
C LYS A 274 1.99 -43.05 11.86
N LYS A 275 1.44 -42.80 13.04
CA LYS A 275 1.24 -43.84 14.04
C LYS A 275 0.03 -44.62 13.58
N MET A 276 0.28 -45.76 12.94
CA MET A 276 -0.71 -46.83 12.88
C MET A 276 -0.89 -47.39 14.31
N MET A 277 -2.09 -47.39 14.76
CA MET A 277 -2.59 -48.43 15.69
C MET A 277 -3.59 -49.25 14.94
#